data_45b63b3a217602220878b419f20d84b7
#
_entry.id   45b63b3a217602220878b419f20d84b7
#
_cell.length_a   1.000
_cell.length_b   1.000
_cell.length_c   1.000
_cell.angle_alpha   90.00
_cell.angle_beta   90.00
_cell.angle_gamma   90.00
#
_symmetry.space_group_name_H-M   'P 1'
#
loop_
_entity.id
_entity.type
_entity.pdbx_description
1 polymer ?
#
loop_
_entity_poly.entity_id
_entity_poly.type
_entity_poly.pdbx_seq_one_letter_code
_entity_poly.pdbx_strand_id
1 'polypeptide(L)'
;MAVIKFTNSKSTLKHIINYITQDAKTTTELITGKDCTSDNALEEMQTVKNLYNKTTGRQYIHLVQSFSPNDNLSYDKAHEIGLELAKQYKGFQVLVATHTDREHVHNHLVINSVSFEDGKKFQQSKKDMEKIKIHSNELCAKNALSTISLKGNSKVSNSLTLKE
;
A
#
# COMPACT_ATOMS: atom_id res chain seq x y z
N MET A 1 11.09 -4.55 -10.18
CA MET A 1 11.53 -3.59 -9.15
C MET A 1 10.36 -2.76 -8.68
N ALA A 2 10.22 -2.62 -7.39
CA ALA A 2 9.15 -1.80 -6.85
C ALA A 2 9.74 -0.73 -5.93
N VAL A 3 9.40 0.51 -6.20
CA VAL A 3 9.80 1.66 -5.39
C VAL A 3 8.63 2.00 -4.47
N ILE A 4 8.89 2.12 -3.17
CA ILE A 4 7.88 2.52 -2.20
C ILE A 4 8.05 4.00 -1.89
N LYS A 5 6.96 4.73 -2.02
CA LYS A 5 6.92 6.16 -1.71
C LYS A 5 5.78 6.43 -0.75
N PHE A 6 6.09 7.00 0.41
CA PHE A 6 5.06 7.47 1.34
C PHE A 6 4.77 8.93 1.01
N THR A 7 3.51 9.22 0.73
CA THR A 7 3.13 10.58 0.35
C THR A 7 2.75 11.39 1.59
N ASN A 8 2.65 12.69 1.40
CA ASN A 8 2.19 13.60 2.43
C ASN A 8 0.67 13.47 2.59
N SER A 9 0.22 12.90 3.69
CA SER A 9 -1.18 12.52 3.91
C SER A 9 -1.97 13.68 4.52
N LYS A 10 -2.13 14.76 3.77
CA LYS A 10 -2.79 15.98 4.28
C LYS A 10 -4.20 16.22 3.77
N SER A 11 -4.65 15.49 2.77
CA SER A 11 -6.00 15.68 2.26
C SER A 11 -7.02 14.91 3.12
N THR A 12 -8.30 15.00 2.76
CA THR A 12 -9.33 14.25 3.47
C THR A 12 -9.32 12.80 3.03
N LEU A 13 -9.86 11.95 3.88
CA LEU A 13 -10.00 10.52 3.54
C LEU A 13 -10.86 10.34 2.29
N LYS A 14 -11.96 11.09 2.19
CA LYS A 14 -12.84 11.05 1.03
C LYS A 14 -12.09 11.41 -0.25
N HIS A 15 -11.25 12.44 -0.19
CA HIS A 15 -10.51 12.90 -1.35
C HIS A 15 -9.53 11.82 -1.85
N ILE A 16 -8.76 11.24 -0.95
CA ILE A 16 -7.75 10.24 -1.37
C ILE A 16 -8.42 8.97 -1.88
N ILE A 17 -9.49 8.52 -1.25
CA ILE A 17 -10.20 7.32 -1.71
C ILE A 17 -10.80 7.57 -3.09
N ASN A 18 -11.43 8.71 -3.30
CA ASN A 18 -11.98 9.06 -4.62
C ASN A 18 -10.87 9.13 -5.68
N TYR A 19 -9.72 9.68 -5.30
CA TYR A 19 -8.59 9.79 -6.23
C TYR A 19 -8.09 8.41 -6.68
N ILE A 20 -7.85 7.49 -5.75
CA ILE A 20 -7.23 6.20 -6.11
C ILE A 20 -8.23 5.24 -6.77
N THR A 21 -9.52 5.50 -6.68
CA THR A 21 -10.57 4.62 -7.24
C THR A 21 -11.20 5.16 -8.52
N GLN A 22 -10.63 6.21 -9.11
CA GLN A 22 -11.17 6.78 -10.36
C GLN A 22 -11.18 5.76 -11.49
N ASP A 23 -12.27 5.71 -12.24
CA ASP A 23 -12.43 4.78 -13.37
C ASP A 23 -11.33 4.94 -14.42
N ALA A 24 -10.82 6.15 -14.62
CA ALA A 24 -9.75 6.38 -15.57
C ALA A 24 -8.42 5.78 -15.16
N LYS A 25 -8.26 5.37 -13.90
CA LYS A 25 -6.99 4.89 -13.33
C LYS A 25 -6.99 3.41 -13.03
N THR A 26 -8.15 2.83 -12.76
CA THR A 26 -8.25 1.45 -12.29
C THR A 26 -9.61 0.87 -12.65
N THR A 27 -9.79 -0.40 -12.35
CA THR A 27 -11.06 -1.11 -12.56
C THR A 27 -11.51 -1.72 -11.24
N THR A 28 -12.79 -2.13 -11.18
CA THR A 28 -13.37 -2.71 -9.97
C THR A 28 -12.58 -3.93 -9.48
N GLU A 29 -12.10 -4.76 -10.40
CA GLU A 29 -11.35 -5.97 -10.07
C GLU A 29 -9.99 -5.68 -9.45
N LEU A 30 -9.50 -4.45 -9.60
CA LEU A 30 -8.19 -4.03 -9.10
C LEU A 30 -8.31 -3.09 -7.90
N ILE A 31 -9.44 -3.13 -7.21
CA ILE A 31 -9.68 -2.39 -5.97
C ILE A 31 -10.16 -3.39 -4.93
N THR A 32 -9.40 -3.52 -3.85
CA THR A 32 -9.72 -4.49 -2.80
C THR A 32 -9.48 -3.87 -1.43
N GLY A 33 -10.38 -4.15 -0.50
CA GLY A 33 -10.22 -3.74 0.89
C GLY A 33 -9.64 -4.86 1.73
N LYS A 34 -8.71 -4.51 2.60
CA LYS A 34 -8.22 -5.38 3.66
C LYS A 34 -8.90 -4.92 4.95
N ASP A 35 -9.66 -5.80 5.58
CA ASP A 35 -10.45 -5.50 6.79
C ASP A 35 -11.46 -4.37 6.55
N CYS A 36 -11.84 -4.17 5.31
CA CYS A 36 -12.91 -3.27 4.88
C CYS A 36 -13.36 -3.73 3.50
N THR A 37 -14.48 -3.19 3.03
CA THR A 37 -14.96 -3.52 1.69
C THR A 37 -14.60 -2.41 0.72
N SER A 38 -14.37 -2.76 -0.53
CA SER A 38 -14.00 -1.76 -1.55
C SER A 38 -15.12 -0.75 -1.78
N ASP A 39 -16.38 -1.18 -1.72
CA ASP A 39 -17.52 -0.32 -1.98
C ASP A 39 -17.79 0.68 -0.86
N ASN A 40 -17.50 0.32 0.38
CA ASN A 40 -17.85 1.11 1.55
C ASN A 40 -16.64 1.48 2.41
N ALA A 41 -15.45 1.48 1.83
CA ALA A 41 -14.22 1.72 2.59
C ALA A 41 -14.25 3.06 3.34
N LEU A 42 -14.74 4.11 2.68
CA LEU A 42 -14.79 5.43 3.31
C LEU A 42 -15.66 5.42 4.57
N GLU A 43 -16.88 4.91 4.45
CA GLU A 43 -17.80 4.86 5.58
C GLU A 43 -17.29 3.96 6.68
N GLU A 44 -16.70 2.82 6.31
CA GLU A 44 -16.19 1.86 7.28
C GLU A 44 -15.00 2.42 8.05
N MET A 45 -14.10 3.12 7.35
CA MET A 45 -12.96 3.76 8.00
C MET A 45 -13.40 4.91 8.92
N GLN A 46 -14.38 5.69 8.48
CA GLN A 46 -14.93 6.76 9.30
C GLN A 46 -15.65 6.21 10.53
N THR A 47 -16.33 5.09 10.39
CA THR A 47 -17.02 4.43 11.50
C THR A 47 -16.03 4.03 12.60
N VAL A 48 -14.87 3.49 12.20
CA VAL A 48 -13.83 3.12 13.18
C VAL A 48 -13.34 4.37 13.93
N LYS A 49 -13.10 5.46 13.20
CA LYS A 49 -12.67 6.72 13.83
C LYS A 49 -13.71 7.23 14.83
N ASN A 50 -14.97 7.18 14.44
CA ASN A 50 -16.06 7.65 15.31
C ASN A 50 -16.21 6.75 16.53
N LEU A 51 -16.11 5.44 16.35
CA LEU A 51 -16.25 4.48 17.43
C LEU A 51 -15.24 4.72 18.55
N TYR A 52 -14.00 5.06 18.17
CA TYR A 52 -12.94 5.31 19.13
C TYR A 52 -12.73 6.78 19.44
N ASN A 53 -13.59 7.64 18.90
CA ASN A 53 -13.54 9.09 19.11
C ASN A 53 -12.17 9.69 18.70
N LYS A 54 -11.66 9.21 17.57
CA LYS A 54 -10.35 9.66 17.03
C LYS A 54 -10.56 10.26 15.64
N THR A 55 -11.28 11.39 15.59
CA THR A 55 -11.72 12.00 14.33
C THR A 55 -10.86 13.15 13.84
N THR A 56 -9.86 13.56 14.61
CA THR A 56 -9.02 14.71 14.24
C THR A 56 -7.61 14.27 13.87
N GLY A 57 -6.84 15.19 13.33
CA GLY A 57 -5.46 14.92 12.94
C GLY A 57 -5.37 14.19 11.61
N ARG A 58 -4.31 13.42 11.46
CA ARG A 58 -4.09 12.64 10.24
C ARG A 58 -5.20 11.63 10.06
N GLN A 59 -5.77 11.60 8.86
CA GLN A 59 -6.91 10.74 8.55
C GLN A 59 -6.51 9.40 7.91
N TYR A 60 -5.33 9.34 7.32
CA TYR A 60 -4.87 8.15 6.61
C TYR A 60 -3.37 8.20 6.42
N ILE A 61 -2.80 7.06 6.04
CA ILE A 61 -1.44 6.96 5.54
C ILE A 61 -1.57 6.48 4.10
N HIS A 62 -0.85 7.12 3.18
CA HIS A 62 -0.89 6.75 1.77
C HIS A 62 0.49 6.37 1.31
N LEU A 63 0.63 5.19 0.72
CA LEU A 63 1.86 4.79 0.08
C LEU A 63 1.60 4.33 -1.34
N VAL A 64 2.61 4.48 -2.17
CA VAL A 64 2.58 4.05 -3.56
C VAL A 64 3.70 3.05 -3.77
N GLN A 65 3.36 1.90 -4.35
CA GLN A 65 4.32 0.87 -4.74
C GLN A 65 4.36 0.85 -6.27
N SER A 66 5.46 1.31 -6.85
CA SER A 66 5.61 1.43 -8.31
C SER A 66 6.55 0.37 -8.84
N PHE A 67 6.11 -0.37 -9.85
CA PHE A 67 6.90 -1.44 -10.47
C PHE A 67 7.60 -0.95 -11.73
N SER A 68 8.75 -1.55 -12.02
CA SER A 68 9.48 -1.24 -13.24
C SER A 68 8.70 -1.75 -14.46
N PRO A 69 8.59 -0.95 -15.54
CA PRO A 69 7.95 -1.42 -16.76
C PRO A 69 8.71 -2.59 -17.40
N ASN A 70 9.98 -2.77 -17.04
CA ASN A 70 10.81 -3.87 -17.56
C ASN A 70 10.47 -5.21 -16.92
N ASP A 71 9.74 -5.23 -15.82
CA ASP A 71 9.37 -6.46 -15.14
C ASP A 71 8.23 -7.21 -15.84
N ASN A 72 7.58 -6.58 -16.80
CA ASN A 72 6.51 -7.20 -17.59
C ASN A 72 5.44 -7.84 -16.69
N LEU A 73 5.04 -7.12 -15.68
CA LEU A 73 4.14 -7.59 -14.64
C LEU A 73 2.68 -7.41 -15.03
N SER A 74 1.87 -8.45 -14.89
CA SER A 74 0.43 -8.34 -15.13
C SER A 74 -0.22 -7.49 -14.03
N TYR A 75 -1.37 -6.89 -14.38
CA TYR A 75 -2.11 -6.08 -13.41
C TYR A 75 -2.59 -6.92 -12.22
N ASP A 76 -3.06 -8.14 -12.50
CA ASP A 76 -3.54 -9.04 -11.46
C ASP A 76 -2.42 -9.42 -10.49
N LYS A 77 -1.23 -9.72 -11.01
CA LYS A 77 -0.10 -10.06 -10.17
C LYS A 77 0.37 -8.85 -9.35
N ALA A 78 0.38 -7.67 -9.95
CA ALA A 78 0.70 -6.44 -9.23
C ALA A 78 -0.28 -6.22 -8.08
N HIS A 79 -1.56 -6.46 -8.33
CA HIS A 79 -2.59 -6.30 -7.30
C HIS A 79 -2.39 -7.29 -6.16
N GLU A 80 -2.09 -8.56 -6.46
CA GLU A 80 -1.78 -9.56 -5.45
C GLU A 80 -0.61 -9.14 -4.56
N ILE A 81 0.44 -8.59 -5.17
CA ILE A 81 1.61 -8.12 -4.43
C ILE A 81 1.22 -6.96 -3.51
N GLY A 82 0.38 -6.05 -4.00
CA GLY A 82 -0.13 -4.96 -3.18
C GLY A 82 -0.93 -5.44 -1.98
N LEU A 83 -1.76 -6.46 -2.18
CA LEU A 83 -2.55 -7.05 -1.09
C LEU A 83 -1.65 -7.73 -0.07
N GLU A 84 -0.60 -8.42 -0.51
CA GLU A 84 0.36 -9.02 0.41
C GLU A 84 1.09 -7.96 1.22
N LEU A 85 1.44 -6.84 0.59
CA LEU A 85 2.07 -5.73 1.31
C LEU A 85 1.11 -5.14 2.36
N ALA A 86 -0.16 -5.02 2.02
CA ALA A 86 -1.18 -4.49 2.93
C ALA A 86 -1.30 -5.31 4.21
N LYS A 87 -1.01 -6.61 4.15
CA LYS A 87 -1.08 -7.49 5.32
C LYS A 87 -0.09 -7.11 6.42
N GLN A 88 0.91 -6.30 6.12
CA GLN A 88 1.86 -5.82 7.12
C GLN A 88 1.23 -4.83 8.09
N TYR A 89 0.09 -4.25 7.73
CA TYR A 89 -0.61 -3.26 8.55
C TYR A 89 -1.69 -3.94 9.39
N LYS A 90 -1.26 -4.80 10.29
CA LYS A 90 -2.16 -5.56 11.17
C LYS A 90 -2.96 -4.62 12.06
N GLY A 91 -4.26 -4.85 12.13
CA GLY A 91 -5.16 -4.05 12.96
C GLY A 91 -5.63 -2.76 12.30
N PHE A 92 -5.21 -2.50 11.06
CA PHE A 92 -5.61 -1.30 10.32
C PHE A 92 -6.29 -1.68 9.01
N GLN A 93 -7.37 -0.99 8.69
CA GLN A 93 -8.05 -1.17 7.42
C GLN A 93 -7.20 -0.56 6.31
N VAL A 94 -7.10 -1.25 5.17
CA VAL A 94 -6.32 -0.78 4.02
C VAL A 94 -7.16 -0.94 2.75
N LEU A 95 -7.21 0.11 1.95
CA LEU A 95 -7.79 0.04 0.62
C LEU A 95 -6.64 0.00 -0.38
N VAL A 96 -6.63 -1.02 -1.24
CA VAL A 96 -5.60 -1.21 -2.26
C VAL A 96 -6.21 -1.02 -3.63
N ALA A 97 -5.63 -0.12 -4.42
CA ALA A 97 -6.05 0.10 -5.81
C ALA A 97 -4.83 0.03 -6.72
N THR A 98 -4.91 -0.80 -7.75
CA THR A 98 -3.84 -0.94 -8.73
C THR A 98 -4.16 -0.04 -9.92
N HIS A 99 -3.27 0.90 -10.21
CA HIS A 99 -3.44 1.85 -11.31
C HIS A 99 -2.80 1.32 -12.58
N THR A 100 -3.53 1.42 -13.68
CA THR A 100 -3.14 0.89 -14.98
C THR A 100 -3.04 1.96 -16.05
N ASP A 101 -3.16 3.23 -15.68
CA ASP A 101 -3.21 4.35 -16.61
C ASP A 101 -1.85 4.90 -17.03
N ARG A 102 -0.78 4.28 -16.57
CA ARG A 102 0.60 4.71 -16.88
C ARG A 102 1.46 3.53 -17.30
N GLU A 103 2.64 3.81 -17.85
CA GLU A 103 3.60 2.77 -18.21
C GLU A 103 4.01 1.92 -17.01
N HIS A 104 4.17 2.57 -15.87
CA HIS A 104 4.50 1.88 -14.63
C HIS A 104 3.21 1.45 -13.95
N VAL A 105 3.05 0.15 -13.77
CA VAL A 105 1.96 -0.33 -12.92
C VAL A 105 2.28 0.07 -11.50
N HIS A 106 1.32 0.62 -10.79
CA HIS A 106 1.55 0.99 -9.40
C HIS A 106 0.32 0.74 -8.55
N ASN A 107 0.59 0.35 -7.31
CA ASN A 107 -0.42 0.14 -6.29
C ASN A 107 -0.48 1.36 -5.38
N HIS A 108 -1.69 1.77 -5.06
CA HIS A 108 -1.95 2.77 -4.03
C HIS A 108 -2.55 2.07 -2.84
N LEU A 109 -1.96 2.26 -1.68
CA LEU A 109 -2.47 1.74 -0.41
C LEU A 109 -2.87 2.92 0.47
N VAL A 110 -4.13 2.94 0.88
CA VAL A 110 -4.64 3.94 1.83
C VAL A 110 -4.96 3.20 3.11
N ILE A 111 -4.22 3.51 4.17
CA ILE A 111 -4.33 2.86 5.48
C ILE A 111 -5.10 3.79 6.41
N ASN A 112 -6.14 3.28 7.06
CA ASN A 112 -6.88 4.06 8.04
C ASN A 112 -5.94 4.45 9.18
N SER A 113 -6.07 5.68 9.67
CA SER A 113 -5.19 6.19 10.72
C SER A 113 -5.53 5.66 12.11
N VAL A 114 -6.64 4.94 12.27
CA VAL A 114 -7.10 4.41 13.57
C VAL A 114 -7.26 2.91 13.47
N SER A 115 -6.69 2.19 14.44
CA SER A 115 -6.81 0.74 14.51
C SER A 115 -8.24 0.34 14.82
N PHE A 116 -8.77 -0.64 14.08
CA PHE A 116 -10.09 -1.20 14.38
C PHE A 116 -10.05 -2.17 15.57
N GLU A 117 -8.85 -2.59 15.98
CA GLU A 117 -8.71 -3.53 17.09
C GLU A 117 -8.68 -2.85 18.44
N ASP A 118 -7.95 -1.75 18.56
CA ASP A 118 -7.75 -1.09 19.85
C ASP A 118 -7.92 0.43 19.81
N GLY A 119 -8.21 0.98 18.64
CA GLY A 119 -8.45 2.42 18.48
C GLY A 119 -7.22 3.30 18.57
N LYS A 120 -6.03 2.71 18.58
CA LYS A 120 -4.80 3.51 18.60
C LYS A 120 -4.55 4.17 17.26
N LYS A 121 -4.03 5.39 17.30
CA LYS A 121 -3.63 6.10 16.09
C LYS A 121 -2.37 5.47 15.52
N PHE A 122 -2.31 5.39 14.19
CA PHE A 122 -1.17 4.83 13.48
C PHE A 122 0.07 5.70 13.72
N GLN A 123 1.18 5.05 14.05
CA GLN A 123 2.47 5.70 14.19
C GLN A 123 3.47 4.96 13.32
N GLN A 124 4.30 5.72 12.61
CA GLN A 124 5.25 5.13 11.69
C GLN A 124 6.59 5.86 11.83
N SER A 125 7.59 5.13 12.31
CA SER A 125 8.95 5.63 12.39
C SER A 125 9.67 5.40 11.06
N LYS A 126 10.86 5.97 10.91
CA LYS A 126 11.70 5.68 9.74
C LYS A 126 12.02 4.19 9.66
N LYS A 127 12.19 3.56 10.80
CA LYS A 127 12.47 2.12 10.87
C LYS A 127 11.29 1.31 10.35
N ASP A 128 10.07 1.73 10.68
CA ASP A 128 8.87 1.07 10.19
C ASP A 128 8.75 1.21 8.67
N MET A 129 9.06 2.39 8.14
CA MET A 129 9.07 2.62 6.70
C MET A 129 10.09 1.72 6.00
N GLU A 130 11.28 1.57 6.59
CA GLU A 130 12.31 0.68 6.06
C GLU A 130 11.83 -0.76 6.02
N LYS A 131 11.15 -1.23 7.06
CA LYS A 131 10.59 -2.58 7.10
C LYS A 131 9.63 -2.82 5.95
N ILE A 132 8.81 -1.84 5.64
CA ILE A 132 7.86 -1.94 4.52
C ILE A 132 8.61 -2.04 3.19
N LYS A 133 9.65 -1.25 3.02
CA LYS A 133 10.47 -1.29 1.80
C LYS A 133 11.18 -2.65 1.65
N ILE A 134 11.70 -3.17 2.75
CA ILE A 134 12.34 -4.49 2.76
C ILE A 134 11.31 -5.56 2.38
N HIS A 135 10.15 -5.51 2.98
CA HIS A 135 9.11 -6.50 2.71
C HIS A 135 8.64 -6.43 1.26
N SER A 136 8.47 -5.22 0.72
CA SER A 136 8.13 -5.03 -0.68
C SER A 136 9.19 -5.66 -1.59
N ASN A 137 10.45 -5.46 -1.25
CA ASN A 137 11.57 -6.02 -2.01
C ASN A 137 11.56 -7.55 -1.96
N GLU A 138 11.26 -8.12 -0.80
CA GLU A 138 11.12 -9.58 -0.64
C GLU A 138 9.98 -10.12 -1.49
N LEU A 139 8.86 -9.42 -1.55
CA LEU A 139 7.74 -9.81 -2.38
C LEU A 139 8.11 -9.79 -3.87
N CYS A 140 8.88 -8.80 -4.29
CA CYS A 140 9.37 -8.75 -5.67
C CYS A 140 10.28 -9.94 -5.97
N ALA A 141 11.21 -10.24 -5.09
CA ALA A 141 12.12 -11.38 -5.27
C ALA A 141 11.34 -12.70 -5.33
N LYS A 142 10.38 -12.86 -4.45
CA LYS A 142 9.54 -14.06 -4.39
C LYS A 142 8.75 -14.28 -5.69
N ASN A 143 8.41 -13.20 -6.37
CA ASN A 143 7.65 -13.26 -7.62
C ASN A 143 8.54 -13.13 -8.85
N ALA A 144 9.85 -13.36 -8.71
CA ALA A 144 10.84 -13.33 -9.78
C ALA A 144 10.91 -11.96 -10.48
N LEU A 145 10.68 -10.89 -9.72
CA LEU A 145 10.80 -9.52 -10.22
C LEU A 145 12.14 -8.94 -9.80
N SER A 146 12.55 -7.87 -10.48
CA SER A 146 13.76 -7.17 -10.10
C SER A 146 13.60 -6.51 -8.72
N THR A 147 14.71 -6.34 -8.03
CA THR A 147 14.72 -5.72 -6.70
C THR A 147 15.61 -4.50 -6.72
N ILE A 148 15.47 -3.65 -5.71
CA ILE A 148 16.34 -2.49 -5.54
C ILE A 148 17.29 -2.72 -4.38
N SER A 149 18.46 -2.09 -4.47
CA SER A 149 19.42 -2.09 -3.37
C SER A 149 18.95 -1.05 -2.35
N LEU A 150 18.82 -1.49 -1.12
CA LEU A 150 18.45 -0.59 -0.04
C LEU A 150 19.72 -0.09 0.63
N LYS A 151 19.65 1.12 1.19
CA LYS A 151 20.79 1.72 1.85
C LYS A 151 21.32 0.80 2.93
N GLY A 152 22.60 0.43 2.80
CA GLY A 152 23.23 -0.47 3.76
C GLY A 152 22.91 -1.94 3.56
N ASN A 153 22.10 -2.28 2.58
CA ASN A 153 21.67 -3.67 2.35
C ASN A 153 21.91 -4.16 0.93
N SER A 154 22.79 -3.52 0.18
CA SER A 154 22.99 -3.87 -1.21
C SER A 154 23.39 -5.33 -1.40
N LYS A 155 24.28 -5.84 -0.56
CA LYS A 155 24.72 -7.22 -0.66
C LYS A 155 23.60 -8.21 -0.42
N VAL A 156 22.76 -7.91 0.56
CA VAL A 156 21.62 -8.76 0.89
C VAL A 156 20.62 -8.78 -0.26
N SER A 157 20.34 -7.62 -0.81
CA SER A 157 19.42 -7.52 -1.93
C SER A 157 19.90 -8.33 -3.13
N ASN A 158 21.17 -8.22 -3.46
CA ASN A 158 21.75 -8.96 -4.57
C ASN A 158 21.69 -10.47 -4.33
N SER A 159 21.97 -10.87 -3.12
CA SER A 159 21.92 -12.29 -2.76
C SER A 159 20.51 -12.85 -2.93
N LEU A 160 19.51 -12.11 -2.47
CA LEU A 160 18.12 -12.53 -2.62
C LEU A 160 17.70 -12.62 -4.07
N THR A 161 18.14 -11.66 -4.89
CA THR A 161 17.84 -11.64 -6.30
C THR A 161 18.40 -12.87 -7.01
N LEU A 162 19.62 -13.23 -6.69
CA LEU A 162 20.29 -14.36 -7.33
C LEU A 162 19.66 -15.70 -6.98
N LYS A 163 19.02 -15.80 -5.84
CA LYS A 163 18.37 -17.03 -5.41
C LYS A 163 17.05 -17.27 -6.11
N GLU A 164 16.47 -16.24 -6.69
CA GLU A 164 15.22 -16.36 -7.42
C GLU A 164 15.43 -16.83 -8.84
#